data_41fde4bb8992bc7663396d9b820af151
#
_entry.id   41fde4bb8992bc7663396d9b820af151
#
_cell.length_a   1.000
_cell.length_b   1.000
_cell.length_c   1.000
_cell.angle_alpha   90.00
_cell.angle_beta   90.00
_cell.angle_gamma   90.00
#
_symmetry.space_group_name_H-M   'P 1'
#
loop_
_entity.id
_entity.type
_entity.pdbx_description
1 polymer ?
#
loop_
_entity_poly.entity_id
_entity_poly.type
_entity_poly.pdbx_seq_one_letter_code
_entity_poly.pdbx_strand_id
1 'polypeptide(L)'
;MESKMRKIGRISILIALFALFFACGEKGVTGKMKSAGKTENHEKIDPFLEANKIIVRREAEEIELFIKRYQWTMKETGSGLRIEILDVGEGDFFKEGDEVTLNFQLFLLDGEVVYDSKNDGKKVFVVDKSSEITGLHEAVKLLKPGGKANLVIPSHLAYGVAGDGHRIIGQKSVAMKISIEK
;
A
#
# COMPACT_ATOMS: atom_id res chain seq x y z
N MET A 1 -26.02 45.75 -51.88
CA MET A 1 -25.00 46.56 -51.17
C MET A 1 -25.69 47.61 -50.31
N GLU A 2 -26.67 47.22 -49.47
CA GLU A 2 -27.43 48.09 -48.56
C GLU A 2 -28.06 47.26 -47.41
N SER A 3 -27.29 46.83 -46.44
CA SER A 3 -27.89 46.31 -45.18
C SER A 3 -26.92 46.36 -44.00
N LYS A 4 -25.85 47.13 -44.05
CA LYS A 4 -24.82 47.13 -42.98
C LYS A 4 -24.75 48.41 -42.14
N MET A 5 -25.65 49.37 -42.33
CA MET A 5 -25.61 50.69 -41.65
C MET A 5 -26.73 50.95 -40.65
N ARG A 6 -27.56 49.99 -40.26
CA ARG A 6 -28.66 50.21 -39.34
C ARG A 6 -28.49 49.67 -37.92
N LYS A 7 -27.33 49.08 -37.59
CA LYS A 7 -27.07 48.49 -36.26
C LYS A 7 -26.20 49.30 -35.31
N ILE A 8 -25.56 50.35 -35.74
CA ILE A 8 -24.65 51.17 -34.94
C ILE A 8 -25.32 52.24 -34.10
N GLY A 9 -26.57 52.67 -34.50
CA GLY A 9 -27.30 53.77 -33.83
C GLY A 9 -28.06 53.40 -32.54
N ARG A 10 -28.16 52.11 -32.19
CA ARG A 10 -28.95 51.70 -31.03
C ARG A 10 -28.15 51.35 -29.76
N ILE A 11 -26.86 51.27 -29.84
CA ILE A 11 -25.98 50.91 -28.70
C ILE A 11 -25.48 52.16 -27.97
N SER A 12 -25.41 53.32 -28.65
CA SER A 12 -24.93 54.58 -28.03
C SER A 12 -25.94 55.27 -27.09
N ILE A 13 -27.22 54.94 -27.15
CA ILE A 13 -28.28 55.58 -26.29
C ILE A 13 -28.45 54.88 -24.94
N LEU A 14 -28.04 53.65 -24.82
CA LEU A 14 -28.16 52.87 -23.57
C LEU A 14 -27.00 53.08 -22.56
N ILE A 15 -25.88 53.68 -22.97
CA ILE A 15 -24.71 53.96 -22.11
C ILE A 15 -24.87 55.32 -21.39
N ALA A 16 -25.72 56.22 -21.87
CA ALA A 16 -25.90 57.58 -21.31
C ALA A 16 -26.87 57.63 -20.11
N LEU A 17 -27.61 56.56 -19.81
CA LEU A 17 -28.61 56.56 -18.72
C LEU A 17 -28.15 55.90 -17.42
N PHE A 18 -26.90 55.41 -17.34
CA PHE A 18 -26.37 54.70 -16.13
C PHE A 18 -25.40 55.56 -15.29
N ALA A 19 -25.24 56.85 -15.62
CA ALA A 19 -24.25 57.73 -14.99
C ALA A 19 -24.82 58.68 -13.92
N LEU A 20 -26.09 58.53 -13.48
CA LEU A 20 -26.72 59.48 -12.60
C LEU A 20 -27.16 58.99 -11.22
N PHE A 21 -26.68 57.85 -10.77
CA PHE A 21 -27.03 57.32 -9.44
C PHE A 21 -25.84 56.96 -8.56
N PHE A 22 -24.80 57.82 -8.53
CA PHE A 22 -23.78 57.66 -7.48
C PHE A 22 -23.29 59.04 -7.01
N ALA A 23 -24.13 59.71 -6.27
CA ALA A 23 -23.72 60.85 -5.47
C ALA A 23 -24.55 60.88 -4.17
N CYS A 24 -24.16 60.11 -3.19
CA CYS A 24 -24.47 60.43 -1.82
C CYS A 24 -23.31 59.97 -0.94
N GLY A 25 -22.65 60.95 -0.38
CA GLY A 25 -21.51 60.75 0.51
C GLY A 25 -21.98 60.38 1.90
N GLU A 26 -21.16 59.62 2.59
CA GLU A 26 -21.13 59.67 4.05
C GLU A 26 -19.71 59.43 4.56
N LYS A 27 -19.32 60.34 5.43
CA LYS A 27 -18.08 60.43 6.16
C LYS A 27 -18.08 59.37 7.26
N GLY A 28 -16.95 58.73 7.46
CA GLY A 28 -16.75 58.28 8.83
C GLY A 28 -15.87 57.04 8.97
N VAL A 29 -14.77 57.28 9.65
CA VAL A 29 -14.02 56.39 10.52
C VAL A 29 -12.97 55.53 9.85
N THR A 30 -11.77 56.09 9.89
CA THR A 30 -10.49 55.37 9.77
C THR A 30 -10.30 54.41 10.95
N GLY A 31 -10.62 53.16 10.73
CA GLY A 31 -10.21 52.06 11.62
C GLY A 31 -9.18 51.21 10.88
N LYS A 32 -7.89 51.40 11.15
CA LYS A 32 -6.82 50.53 10.74
C LYS A 32 -6.99 49.17 11.46
N MET A 33 -7.75 48.25 10.91
CA MET A 33 -7.64 46.82 11.29
C MET A 33 -6.50 46.23 10.49
N LYS A 34 -5.34 46.10 11.15
CA LYS A 34 -4.31 45.19 10.74
C LYS A 34 -4.84 43.76 10.92
N SER A 35 -5.43 43.19 9.87
CA SER A 35 -5.65 41.75 9.80
C SER A 35 -4.31 41.11 9.48
N ALA A 36 -3.53 40.82 10.51
CA ALA A 36 -2.48 39.84 10.42
C ALA A 36 -3.17 38.45 10.49
N GLY A 37 -3.82 38.06 9.39
CA GLY A 37 -4.28 36.72 9.18
C GLY A 37 -3.07 35.84 8.89
N LYS A 38 -2.38 35.39 9.94
CA LYS A 38 -1.50 34.24 9.87
C LYS A 38 -2.40 33.04 9.54
N THR A 39 -2.44 32.70 8.27
CA THR A 39 -3.06 31.45 7.81
C THR A 39 -2.19 30.35 8.38
N GLU A 40 -2.54 29.87 9.56
CA GLU A 40 -2.06 28.58 10.02
C GLU A 40 -2.69 27.57 9.09
N ASN A 41 -1.90 27.08 8.13
CA ASN A 41 -2.19 25.83 7.43
C ASN A 41 -2.19 24.73 8.50
N HIS A 42 -3.31 24.55 9.18
CA HIS A 42 -3.63 23.28 9.79
C HIS A 42 -3.84 22.30 8.63
N GLU A 43 -2.74 21.67 8.21
CA GLU A 43 -2.78 20.45 7.43
C GLU A 43 -3.73 19.52 8.18
N LYS A 44 -4.94 19.37 7.65
CA LYS A 44 -5.94 18.47 8.24
C LYS A 44 -5.36 17.07 8.15
N ILE A 45 -4.77 16.61 9.23
CA ILE A 45 -4.27 15.25 9.35
C ILE A 45 -5.49 14.35 9.15
N ASP A 46 -5.46 13.55 8.07
CA ASP A 46 -6.50 12.57 7.80
C ASP A 46 -6.42 11.47 8.87
N PRO A 47 -7.45 11.30 9.71
CA PRO A 47 -7.43 10.31 10.78
C PRO A 47 -7.22 8.88 10.26
N PHE A 48 -7.71 8.56 9.05
CA PHE A 48 -7.49 7.25 8.43
C PHE A 48 -6.04 7.03 8.03
N LEU A 49 -5.39 8.06 7.52
CA LEU A 49 -3.97 8.00 7.17
C LEU A 49 -3.11 7.76 8.42
N GLU A 50 -3.39 8.46 9.51
CA GLU A 50 -2.66 8.27 10.77
C GLU A 50 -2.92 6.90 11.38
N ALA A 51 -4.16 6.41 11.36
CA ALA A 51 -4.48 5.06 11.82
C ALA A 51 -3.72 3.99 11.01
N ASN A 52 -3.68 4.12 9.68
CA ASN A 52 -2.93 3.20 8.82
C ASN A 52 -1.42 3.24 9.11
N LYS A 53 -0.83 4.41 9.33
CA LYS A 53 0.58 4.53 9.71
C LYS A 53 0.90 3.81 11.02
N ILE A 54 -0.01 3.88 12.00
CA ILE A 54 0.15 3.18 13.28
C ILE A 54 0.12 1.67 13.08
N ILE A 55 -0.82 1.15 12.26
CA ILE A 55 -0.94 -0.27 11.96
C ILE A 55 0.34 -0.78 11.30
N VAL A 56 0.80 -0.11 10.24
CA VAL A 56 2.02 -0.49 9.49
C VAL A 56 3.26 -0.46 10.39
N ARG A 57 3.39 0.55 11.25
CA ARG A 57 4.51 0.62 12.20
C ARG A 57 4.49 -0.53 13.19
N ARG A 58 3.33 -0.84 13.77
CA ARG A 58 3.19 -1.96 14.71
C ARG A 58 3.52 -3.28 14.05
N GLU A 59 3.04 -3.51 12.83
CA GLU A 59 3.36 -4.71 12.05
C GLU A 59 4.88 -4.84 11.83
N ALA A 60 5.55 -3.76 11.44
CA ALA A 60 6.99 -3.75 11.25
C ALA A 60 7.74 -4.07 12.55
N GLU A 61 7.32 -3.52 13.69
CA GLU A 61 7.90 -3.81 15.01
C GLU A 61 7.71 -5.29 15.40
N GLU A 62 6.53 -5.86 15.18
CA GLU A 62 6.24 -7.28 15.44
C GLU A 62 7.14 -8.20 14.59
N ILE A 63 7.34 -7.86 13.32
CA ILE A 63 8.23 -8.59 12.40
C ILE A 63 9.68 -8.56 12.92
N GLU A 64 10.20 -7.39 13.26
CA GLU A 64 11.58 -7.26 13.77
C GLU A 64 11.79 -8.03 15.08
N LEU A 65 10.81 -8.00 15.99
CA LEU A 65 10.87 -8.78 17.23
C LEU A 65 10.86 -10.29 16.96
N PHE A 66 10.09 -10.74 15.97
CA PHE A 66 10.07 -12.15 15.55
C PHE A 66 11.43 -12.57 14.98
N ILE A 67 11.97 -11.81 14.02
CA ILE A 67 13.27 -12.06 13.40
C ILE A 67 14.38 -12.17 14.47
N LYS A 68 14.40 -11.23 15.41
CA LYS A 68 15.36 -11.22 16.52
C LYS A 68 15.21 -12.45 17.43
N ARG A 69 13.95 -12.86 17.73
CA ARG A 69 13.67 -14.03 18.56
C ARG A 69 14.22 -15.33 17.96
N TYR A 70 14.04 -15.49 16.63
CA TYR A 70 14.47 -16.66 15.88
C TYR A 70 15.92 -16.56 15.39
N GLN A 71 16.59 -15.41 15.58
CA GLN A 71 17.96 -15.14 15.16
C GLN A 71 18.15 -15.35 13.64
N TRP A 72 17.14 -15.02 12.84
CA TRP A 72 17.21 -15.13 11.40
C TRP A 72 17.96 -13.96 10.77
N THR A 73 18.76 -14.22 9.74
CA THR A 73 19.52 -13.20 9.00
C THR A 73 18.77 -12.84 7.73
N MET A 74 17.77 -11.95 7.87
CA MET A 74 16.86 -11.61 6.80
C MET A 74 17.39 -10.50 5.88
N LYS A 75 17.05 -10.61 4.59
CA LYS A 75 17.11 -9.51 3.62
C LYS A 75 15.69 -9.08 3.30
N GLU A 76 15.46 -7.78 3.25
CA GLU A 76 14.17 -7.20 2.86
C GLU A 76 14.17 -6.91 1.36
N THR A 77 13.10 -7.29 0.68
CA THR A 77 12.86 -6.95 -0.73
C THR A 77 12.11 -5.60 -0.86
N GLY A 78 12.01 -5.09 -2.08
CA GLY A 78 11.30 -3.83 -2.33
C GLY A 78 9.81 -3.84 -2.00
N SER A 79 9.19 -5.02 -1.91
CA SER A 79 7.79 -5.21 -1.53
C SER A 79 7.57 -5.28 0.00
N GLY A 80 8.66 -5.48 0.77
CA GLY A 80 8.64 -5.69 2.21
C GLY A 80 8.68 -7.16 2.63
N LEU A 81 8.79 -8.12 1.69
CA LEU A 81 9.09 -9.52 2.01
C LEU A 81 10.47 -9.60 2.67
N ARG A 82 10.59 -10.35 3.74
CA ARG A 82 11.88 -10.67 4.36
C ARG A 82 12.23 -12.13 4.14
N ILE A 83 13.43 -12.37 3.62
CA ILE A 83 13.89 -13.71 3.23
C ILE A 83 15.31 -13.97 3.75
N GLU A 84 15.51 -15.14 4.32
CA GLU A 84 16.81 -15.73 4.58
C GLU A 84 16.95 -16.99 3.73
N ILE A 85 17.81 -16.94 2.71
CA ILE A 85 18.09 -18.07 1.84
C ILE A 85 19.11 -18.98 2.55
N LEU A 86 18.67 -20.17 2.95
CA LEU A 86 19.51 -21.18 3.58
C LEU A 86 20.26 -22.02 2.54
N ASP A 87 19.57 -22.29 1.41
CA ASP A 87 20.11 -22.97 0.24
C ASP A 87 19.38 -22.43 -0.99
N VAL A 88 20.13 -21.98 -1.99
CA VAL A 88 19.52 -21.43 -3.21
C VAL A 88 18.95 -22.52 -4.11
N GLY A 89 19.43 -23.76 -3.98
CA GLY A 89 19.10 -24.88 -4.87
C GLY A 89 19.95 -24.94 -6.15
N GLU A 90 19.59 -25.85 -7.06
CA GLU A 90 20.32 -26.12 -8.29
C GLU A 90 19.46 -25.94 -9.53
N GLY A 91 20.04 -25.63 -10.71
CA GLY A 91 19.32 -25.39 -11.95
C GLY A 91 18.99 -23.92 -12.19
N ASP A 92 17.89 -23.65 -12.87
CA ASP A 92 17.41 -22.31 -13.18
C ASP A 92 16.51 -21.76 -12.05
N PHE A 93 16.45 -20.44 -11.92
CA PHE A 93 15.48 -19.78 -11.04
C PHE A 93 14.06 -19.95 -11.60
N PHE A 94 13.11 -20.12 -10.69
CA PHE A 94 11.70 -20.18 -11.07
C PHE A 94 11.22 -18.86 -11.69
N LYS A 95 10.34 -19.00 -12.69
CA LYS A 95 9.75 -17.89 -13.45
C LYS A 95 8.23 -18.03 -13.44
N GLU A 96 7.55 -16.96 -13.87
CA GLU A 96 6.10 -16.99 -14.09
C GLU A 96 5.72 -18.18 -14.98
N GLY A 97 4.74 -18.96 -14.52
CA GLY A 97 4.23 -20.14 -15.20
C GLY A 97 4.88 -21.45 -14.84
N ASP A 98 5.98 -21.44 -14.08
CA ASP A 98 6.60 -22.68 -13.59
C ASP A 98 5.76 -23.30 -12.46
N GLU A 99 5.68 -24.63 -12.42
CA GLU A 99 5.06 -25.34 -11.33
C GLU A 99 6.07 -25.57 -10.20
N VAL A 100 5.66 -25.31 -8.98
CA VAL A 100 6.47 -25.47 -7.76
C VAL A 100 5.77 -26.40 -6.81
N THR A 101 6.49 -27.43 -6.34
CA THR A 101 6.10 -28.27 -5.22
C THR A 101 7.02 -28.00 -4.03
N LEU A 102 6.46 -27.66 -2.87
CA LEU A 102 7.26 -27.40 -1.68
C LEU A 102 6.65 -27.98 -0.40
N ASN A 103 7.54 -28.37 0.49
CA ASN A 103 7.22 -28.59 1.89
C ASN A 103 7.34 -27.26 2.65
N PHE A 104 6.47 -27.06 3.63
CA PHE A 104 6.43 -25.81 4.38
C PHE A 104 5.98 -26.01 5.82
N GLN A 105 6.31 -25.04 6.64
CA GLN A 105 5.72 -24.82 7.95
C GLN A 105 5.41 -23.32 8.06
N LEU A 106 4.15 -22.98 8.34
CA LEU A 106 3.67 -21.61 8.46
C LEU A 106 3.34 -21.29 9.92
N PHE A 107 3.85 -20.18 10.39
CA PHE A 107 3.70 -19.67 11.77
C PHE A 107 3.02 -18.31 11.77
N LEU A 108 2.29 -18.03 12.84
CA LEU A 108 2.06 -16.65 13.25
C LEU A 108 3.30 -16.05 13.95
N LEU A 109 3.37 -14.73 14.06
CA LEU A 109 4.53 -14.07 14.67
C LEU A 109 4.65 -14.26 16.19
N ASP A 110 3.62 -14.81 16.85
CA ASP A 110 3.69 -15.27 18.24
C ASP A 110 4.40 -16.63 18.37
N GLY A 111 4.58 -17.34 17.25
CA GLY A 111 5.26 -18.64 17.16
C GLY A 111 4.30 -19.83 17.02
N GLU A 112 2.99 -19.60 16.98
CA GLU A 112 2.01 -20.65 16.73
C GLU A 112 2.17 -21.23 15.33
N VAL A 113 2.29 -22.55 15.20
CA VAL A 113 2.28 -23.26 13.92
C VAL A 113 0.85 -23.43 13.46
N VAL A 114 0.47 -22.75 12.38
CA VAL A 114 -0.89 -22.78 11.85
C VAL A 114 -1.05 -23.88 10.80
N TYR A 115 -0.07 -24.03 9.91
CA TYR A 115 -0.06 -25.03 8.84
C TYR A 115 1.32 -25.68 8.73
N ASP A 116 1.32 -26.99 8.45
CA ASP A 116 2.55 -27.77 8.25
C ASP A 116 2.29 -28.82 7.17
N SER A 117 3.16 -28.92 6.16
CA SER A 117 3.04 -29.88 5.07
C SER A 117 2.98 -31.34 5.51
N LYS A 118 3.42 -31.66 6.73
CA LYS A 118 3.29 -33.01 7.28
C LYS A 118 1.83 -33.38 7.60
N ASN A 119 1.02 -32.41 7.96
CA ASN A 119 -0.38 -32.60 8.36
C ASN A 119 -1.35 -32.14 7.25
N ASP A 120 -1.02 -31.03 6.57
CA ASP A 120 -1.90 -30.34 5.62
C ASP A 120 -1.53 -30.68 4.17
N GLY A 121 -0.45 -31.48 3.93
CA GLY A 121 0.07 -31.82 2.59
C GLY A 121 0.99 -30.75 2.03
N LYS A 122 1.72 -31.11 0.97
CA LYS A 122 2.62 -30.22 0.27
C LYS A 122 1.83 -29.13 -0.48
N LYS A 123 2.43 -27.97 -0.67
CA LYS A 123 1.90 -26.96 -1.58
C LYS A 123 2.36 -27.22 -2.99
N VAL A 124 1.41 -27.24 -3.93
CA VAL A 124 1.66 -27.31 -5.37
C VAL A 124 0.96 -26.12 -6.00
N PHE A 125 1.70 -25.28 -6.70
CA PHE A 125 1.14 -24.10 -7.34
C PHE A 125 1.98 -23.65 -8.54
N VAL A 126 1.36 -22.85 -9.43
CA VAL A 126 2.01 -22.26 -10.60
C VAL A 126 2.38 -20.81 -10.27
N VAL A 127 3.65 -20.47 -10.44
CA VAL A 127 4.21 -19.15 -10.10
C VAL A 127 3.45 -18.05 -10.85
N ASP A 128 2.99 -17.04 -10.10
CA ASP A 128 2.23 -15.88 -10.55
C ASP A 128 0.91 -16.20 -11.30
N LYS A 129 0.41 -17.47 -11.26
CA LYS A 129 -0.84 -17.89 -11.90
C LYS A 129 -1.85 -18.49 -10.91
N SER A 130 -1.40 -19.08 -9.83
CA SER A 130 -2.26 -19.66 -8.80
C SER A 130 -2.66 -18.62 -7.75
N SER A 131 -3.68 -18.95 -6.96
CA SER A 131 -4.21 -18.09 -5.88
C SER A 131 -3.40 -18.15 -4.58
N GLU A 132 -2.13 -18.56 -4.63
CA GLU A 132 -1.24 -18.50 -3.46
C GLU A 132 -0.90 -17.07 -3.07
N ILE A 133 -0.42 -16.88 -1.84
CA ILE A 133 -0.05 -15.56 -1.33
C ILE A 133 1.11 -14.96 -2.13
N THR A 134 1.01 -13.66 -2.40
CA THR A 134 1.97 -12.93 -3.24
C THR A 134 3.41 -13.05 -2.75
N GLY A 135 3.62 -13.01 -1.43
CA GLY A 135 4.94 -13.16 -0.83
C GLY A 135 5.58 -14.52 -1.11
N LEU A 136 4.79 -15.59 -1.26
CA LEU A 136 5.32 -16.91 -1.62
C LEU A 136 5.72 -16.98 -3.09
N HIS A 137 4.92 -16.40 -3.99
CA HIS A 137 5.29 -16.25 -5.41
C HIS A 137 6.59 -15.47 -5.58
N GLU A 138 6.76 -14.39 -4.83
CA GLU A 138 7.99 -13.61 -4.86
C GLU A 138 9.18 -14.40 -4.33
N ALA A 139 9.02 -15.10 -3.20
CA ALA A 139 10.08 -15.86 -2.57
C ALA A 139 10.63 -16.99 -3.46
N VAL A 140 9.74 -17.75 -4.11
CA VAL A 140 10.18 -18.88 -4.96
C VAL A 140 10.97 -18.42 -6.18
N LYS A 141 10.70 -17.23 -6.72
CA LYS A 141 11.49 -16.64 -7.82
C LYS A 141 12.94 -16.30 -7.44
N LEU A 142 13.24 -16.24 -6.14
CA LEU A 142 14.59 -16.05 -5.61
C LEU A 142 15.32 -17.38 -5.34
N LEU A 143 14.67 -18.50 -5.63
CA LEU A 143 15.14 -19.85 -5.36
C LEU A 143 15.15 -20.69 -6.63
N LYS A 144 15.73 -21.88 -6.52
CA LYS A 144 15.84 -22.89 -7.55
C LYS A 144 15.29 -24.23 -7.02
N PRO A 145 15.11 -25.26 -7.86
CA PRO A 145 14.76 -26.60 -7.40
C PRO A 145 15.70 -27.09 -6.27
N GLY A 146 15.13 -27.62 -5.20
CA GLY A 146 15.86 -28.02 -4.00
C GLY A 146 16.17 -26.88 -3.03
N GLY A 147 15.83 -25.65 -3.35
CA GLY A 147 16.07 -24.45 -2.53
C GLY A 147 15.35 -24.47 -1.19
N LYS A 148 15.93 -23.81 -0.19
CA LYS A 148 15.39 -23.70 1.18
C LYS A 148 15.51 -22.28 1.68
N ALA A 149 14.45 -21.76 2.30
CA ALA A 149 14.45 -20.44 2.87
C ALA A 149 13.56 -20.33 4.10
N ASN A 150 13.87 -19.35 4.95
CA ASN A 150 12.99 -18.79 5.93
C ASN A 150 12.40 -17.48 5.40
N LEU A 151 11.11 -17.26 5.59
CA LEU A 151 10.38 -16.09 5.11
C LEU A 151 9.67 -15.42 6.27
N VAL A 152 9.58 -14.09 6.25
CA VAL A 152 8.57 -13.34 7.00
C VAL A 152 7.82 -12.47 6.00
N ILE A 153 6.53 -12.71 5.90
CA ILE A 153 5.64 -12.17 4.87
C ILE A 153 4.67 -11.21 5.56
N PRO A 154 4.78 -9.89 5.30
CA PRO A 154 3.84 -8.91 5.81
C PRO A 154 2.40 -9.22 5.39
N SER A 155 1.43 -8.76 6.16
CA SER A 155 0.01 -9.08 5.97
C SER A 155 -0.49 -8.78 4.55
N HIS A 156 -0.04 -7.68 3.94
CA HIS A 156 -0.43 -7.27 2.58
C HIS A 156 0.12 -8.19 1.47
N LEU A 157 1.20 -8.93 1.73
CA LEU A 157 1.76 -9.95 0.82
C LEU A 157 1.30 -11.37 1.20
N ALA A 158 0.62 -11.52 2.34
CA ALA A 158 0.07 -12.76 2.85
C ALA A 158 -1.45 -12.83 2.58
N TYR A 159 -2.26 -12.92 3.63
CA TYR A 159 -3.71 -13.10 3.51
C TYR A 159 -4.50 -11.78 3.60
N GLY A 160 -3.83 -10.63 3.68
CA GLY A 160 -4.44 -9.30 3.64
C GLY A 160 -5.41 -9.03 4.79
N VAL A 161 -6.41 -8.18 4.50
CA VAL A 161 -7.41 -7.76 5.49
C VAL A 161 -8.40 -8.87 5.81
N ALA A 162 -8.67 -9.78 4.87
CA ALA A 162 -9.67 -10.83 5.03
C ALA A 162 -9.17 -12.05 5.83
N GLY A 163 -7.86 -12.31 5.85
CA GLY A 163 -7.32 -13.56 6.33
C GLY A 163 -7.48 -14.70 5.32
N ASP A 164 -7.25 -15.95 5.73
CA ASP A 164 -7.41 -17.13 4.87
C ASP A 164 -8.82 -17.74 4.92
N GLY A 165 -9.71 -17.14 5.70
CA GLY A 165 -11.06 -17.63 5.93
C GLY A 165 -11.14 -18.89 6.81
N HIS A 166 -10.05 -19.31 7.43
CA HIS A 166 -9.96 -20.56 8.19
C HIS A 166 -9.26 -20.39 9.55
N ARG A 167 -7.92 -20.43 9.56
CA ARG A 167 -7.08 -20.39 10.77
C ARG A 167 -6.36 -19.05 10.95
N ILE A 168 -6.19 -18.28 9.89
CA ILE A 168 -5.46 -17.01 9.92
C ILE A 168 -6.45 -15.85 9.77
N ILE A 169 -6.59 -15.07 10.84
CA ILE A 169 -7.41 -13.84 10.78
C ILE A 169 -6.72 -12.75 9.96
N GLY A 170 -7.50 -11.78 9.50
CA GLY A 170 -6.97 -10.69 8.69
C GLY A 170 -5.93 -9.81 9.39
N GLN A 171 -5.13 -9.12 8.60
CA GLN A 171 -4.05 -8.21 9.04
C GLN A 171 -2.96 -8.91 9.88
N LYS A 172 -2.68 -10.18 9.58
CA LYS A 172 -1.59 -10.93 10.23
C LYS A 172 -0.44 -11.16 9.25
N SER A 173 0.74 -10.71 9.66
CA SER A 173 1.99 -11.17 9.08
C SER A 173 2.23 -12.62 9.44
N VAL A 174 2.84 -13.38 8.54
CA VAL A 174 3.15 -14.79 8.75
C VAL A 174 4.64 -15.05 8.51
N ALA A 175 5.17 -16.05 9.18
CA ALA A 175 6.49 -16.57 8.90
C ALA A 175 6.39 -17.98 8.31
N MET A 176 7.26 -18.31 7.39
CA MET A 176 7.31 -19.64 6.76
C MET A 176 8.73 -20.18 6.72
N LYS A 177 8.87 -21.47 6.93
CA LYS A 177 10.03 -22.24 6.50
C LYS A 177 9.62 -23.02 5.27
N ILE A 178 10.36 -22.90 4.19
CA ILE A 178 10.06 -23.60 2.94
C ILE A 178 11.24 -24.44 2.47
N SER A 179 10.92 -25.56 1.80
CA SER A 179 11.88 -26.44 1.13
C SER A 179 11.25 -26.90 -0.17
N ILE A 180 11.80 -26.43 -1.30
CA ILE A 180 11.32 -26.76 -2.64
C ILE A 180 11.85 -28.15 -3.01
N GLU A 181 11.01 -28.94 -3.67
CA GLU A 181 11.42 -30.25 -4.20
C GLU A 181 12.34 -30.08 -5.42
N LYS A 182 13.16 -31.13 -5.69
CA LYS A 182 14.04 -31.18 -6.87
C LYS A 182 13.28 -31.59 -8.11
#